data_83ea0ca3c1713dfd7ea1783e76a88472
#
_entry.id   83ea0ca3c1713dfd7ea1783e76a88472
#
_cell.length_a   1.000
_cell.length_b   1.000
_cell.length_c   1.000
_cell.angle_alpha   90.00
_cell.angle_beta   90.00
_cell.angle_gamma   90.00
#
_symmetry.space_group_name_H-M   'P 1'
#
loop_
_entity.id
_entity.type
_entity.pdbx_description
1 polymer ?
#
loop_
_entity_poly.entity_id
_entity_poly.type
_entity_poly.pdbx_seq_one_letter_code
_entity_poly.pdbx_strand_id
1 'polypeptide(L)'
;MPVADKSELYRRLPSVDEVLRLQQITDLTERVGHTAVTEAARAVLTRVREEIAAGRLNSSGVELAVSGLPEAVERQLRQALQLSLRSVINASGVVLHTNLGRAPLAAAALEHLLEVASTYSNLEFDIAKGERGKRDVHVERLFAQLLAACAPEPISTVVVNNNAAAVLLGLNTLAEGGEVIVSRGELVEIGGSFRIPEVMAKSGALLREVGTTNRTRIADYSRAISEKTRLLLRVHRSNFQITGFTEQPALAELVELGRKRCIPVMEDLGSGALIDLRSLGISGEPGVADSLRAGVEVVTYSGDKLLGGPQAGILSGRRELIARIRSNPLFRALRVDKLTYAALEATLLAYIRQDHDAIPALRMLRLPAQEIERRAEAVKQKLDKAGRLSLELVDGRSVVGGGAAPAATLPSRLLAVTCEGLSADQFAARLRAAEPPVIARVEEGRVLLDLRTVFPEQDELVARALLATLSQHSST
;
A
#
# COMPACT_ATOMS: atom_id res chain seq x y z
N MET A 1 -29.71 19.09 -45.61
CA MET A 1 -30.65 19.38 -44.51
C MET A 1 -30.25 20.73 -43.92
N PRO A 2 -31.18 21.67 -43.69
CA PRO A 2 -30.84 22.97 -43.11
C PRO A 2 -30.24 22.76 -41.73
N VAL A 3 -29.09 23.39 -41.49
CA VAL A 3 -28.46 23.44 -40.18
C VAL A 3 -29.44 24.19 -39.26
N ALA A 4 -30.07 23.49 -38.32
CA ALA A 4 -30.91 24.12 -37.31
C ALA A 4 -30.09 25.22 -36.64
N ASP A 5 -30.67 26.42 -36.53
CA ASP A 5 -30.01 27.54 -35.85
C ASP A 5 -29.67 27.11 -34.40
N LYS A 6 -28.41 27.19 -34.03
CA LYS A 6 -27.96 26.84 -32.67
C LYS A 6 -28.81 27.53 -31.58
N SER A 7 -29.30 28.74 -31.87
CA SER A 7 -30.20 29.50 -31.01
C SER A 7 -31.51 28.76 -30.73
N GLU A 8 -32.07 28.07 -31.75
CA GLU A 8 -33.29 27.29 -31.59
C GLU A 8 -33.04 26.02 -30.74
N LEU A 9 -31.88 25.37 -30.88
CA LEU A 9 -31.51 24.22 -30.09
C LEU A 9 -31.34 24.57 -28.59
N TYR A 10 -30.73 25.72 -28.27
CA TYR A 10 -30.62 26.19 -26.89
C TYR A 10 -31.96 26.48 -26.24
N ARG A 11 -32.97 26.99 -27.00
CA ARG A 11 -34.33 27.29 -26.49
C ARG A 11 -35.09 26.03 -26.09
N ARG A 12 -34.70 24.87 -26.57
CA ARG A 12 -35.34 23.58 -26.23
C ARG A 12 -34.80 22.99 -24.91
N LEU A 13 -33.72 23.52 -24.41
CA LEU A 13 -33.17 23.04 -23.14
C LEU A 13 -33.97 23.62 -21.98
N PRO A 14 -34.41 22.79 -21.03
CA PRO A 14 -35.06 23.25 -19.82
C PRO A 14 -34.10 24.08 -18.95
N SER A 15 -34.67 24.96 -18.13
CA SER A 15 -33.95 25.60 -17.04
C SER A 15 -33.64 24.58 -15.94
N VAL A 16 -32.68 24.91 -15.07
CA VAL A 16 -32.36 24.06 -13.90
C VAL A 16 -33.60 23.86 -13.04
N ASP A 17 -34.40 24.90 -12.83
CA ASP A 17 -35.63 24.85 -12.04
C ASP A 17 -36.68 23.91 -12.62
N GLU A 18 -36.80 23.87 -13.95
CA GLU A 18 -37.71 22.92 -14.63
C GLU A 18 -37.22 21.49 -14.46
N VAL A 19 -35.91 21.22 -14.56
CA VAL A 19 -35.33 19.90 -14.32
C VAL A 19 -35.59 19.46 -12.87
N LEU A 20 -35.43 20.34 -11.89
CA LEU A 20 -35.65 20.05 -10.46
C LEU A 20 -37.11 19.71 -10.13
N ARG A 21 -38.06 20.16 -10.97
CA ARG A 21 -39.51 19.86 -10.81
C ARG A 21 -39.93 18.50 -11.39
N LEU A 22 -39.07 17.83 -12.15
CA LEU A 22 -39.36 16.47 -12.62
C LEU A 22 -39.51 15.52 -11.42
N GLN A 23 -40.55 14.67 -11.43
CA GLN A 23 -40.88 13.78 -10.33
C GLN A 23 -39.66 12.94 -9.90
N GLN A 24 -38.97 12.33 -10.87
CA GLN A 24 -37.77 11.50 -10.61
C GLN A 24 -36.65 12.30 -9.97
N ILE A 25 -36.50 13.59 -10.27
CA ILE A 25 -35.48 14.46 -9.68
C ILE A 25 -35.91 14.96 -8.29
N THR A 26 -37.21 15.17 -8.07
CA THR A 26 -37.73 15.49 -6.73
C THR A 26 -37.46 14.36 -5.76
N ASP A 27 -37.70 13.11 -6.16
CA ASP A 27 -37.38 11.92 -5.35
C ASP A 27 -35.89 11.80 -5.03
N LEU A 28 -35.00 12.16 -5.98
CA LEU A 28 -33.56 12.26 -5.75
C LEU A 28 -33.21 13.38 -4.76
N THR A 29 -33.87 14.51 -4.86
CA THR A 29 -33.65 15.67 -3.99
C THR A 29 -34.00 15.35 -2.52
N GLU A 30 -35.08 14.61 -2.28
CA GLU A 30 -35.45 14.15 -0.93
C GLU A 30 -34.40 13.22 -0.31
N ARG A 31 -33.81 12.34 -1.13
CA ARG A 31 -32.82 11.34 -0.66
C ARG A 31 -31.42 11.91 -0.47
N VAL A 32 -31.01 12.85 -1.31
CA VAL A 32 -29.59 13.26 -1.42
C VAL A 32 -29.36 14.71 -1.03
N GLY A 33 -30.42 15.54 -1.07
CA GLY A 33 -30.36 16.95 -0.74
C GLY A 33 -30.33 17.87 -1.98
N HIS A 34 -30.99 19.02 -1.86
CA HIS A 34 -31.25 19.97 -2.94
C HIS A 34 -29.98 20.52 -3.61
N THR A 35 -28.95 20.84 -2.84
CA THR A 35 -27.71 21.44 -3.36
C THR A 35 -27.00 20.50 -4.34
N ALA A 36 -26.78 19.25 -3.93
CA ALA A 36 -26.08 18.26 -4.76
C ALA A 36 -26.81 17.96 -6.06
N VAL A 37 -28.14 17.83 -6.01
CA VAL A 37 -28.97 17.58 -7.18
C VAL A 37 -28.97 18.79 -8.13
N THR A 38 -29.03 20.00 -7.59
CA THR A 38 -28.94 21.24 -8.39
C THR A 38 -27.60 21.36 -9.12
N GLU A 39 -26.49 21.05 -8.45
CA GLU A 39 -25.16 21.04 -9.07
C GLU A 39 -25.03 19.99 -10.16
N ALA A 40 -25.56 18.78 -9.93
CA ALA A 40 -25.58 17.73 -10.94
C ALA A 40 -26.41 18.13 -12.17
N ALA A 41 -27.60 18.71 -11.98
CA ALA A 41 -28.44 19.21 -13.07
C ALA A 41 -27.75 20.32 -13.90
N ARG A 42 -27.09 21.26 -13.21
CA ARG A 42 -26.27 22.30 -13.88
C ARG A 42 -25.14 21.71 -14.70
N ALA A 43 -24.40 20.74 -14.15
CA ALA A 43 -23.28 20.07 -14.83
C ALA A 43 -23.76 19.35 -16.12
N VAL A 44 -24.89 18.61 -16.02
CA VAL A 44 -25.48 17.91 -17.18
C VAL A 44 -25.94 18.91 -18.26
N LEU A 45 -26.68 19.96 -17.89
CA LEU A 45 -27.12 20.97 -18.83
C LEU A 45 -25.95 21.73 -19.45
N THR A 46 -24.90 22.02 -18.71
CA THR A 46 -23.70 22.66 -19.25
C THR A 46 -23.03 21.76 -20.28
N ARG A 47 -22.90 20.47 -20.06
CA ARG A 47 -22.35 19.50 -21.02
C ARG A 47 -23.19 19.46 -22.30
N VAL A 48 -24.54 19.42 -22.20
CA VAL A 48 -25.40 19.43 -23.35
C VAL A 48 -25.25 20.74 -24.18
N ARG A 49 -25.09 21.89 -23.50
CA ARG A 49 -24.80 23.17 -24.16
C ARG A 49 -23.46 23.16 -24.90
N GLU A 50 -22.46 22.59 -24.33
CA GLU A 50 -21.12 22.42 -24.96
C GLU A 50 -21.19 21.51 -26.19
N GLU A 51 -21.97 20.43 -26.15
CA GLU A 51 -22.21 19.55 -27.32
C GLU A 51 -22.94 20.28 -28.44
N ILE A 52 -23.94 21.13 -28.14
CA ILE A 52 -24.61 22.01 -29.11
C ILE A 52 -23.62 23.03 -29.67
N ALA A 53 -22.83 23.69 -28.83
CA ALA A 53 -21.82 24.67 -29.24
C ALA A 53 -20.81 24.06 -30.24
N ALA A 54 -20.39 22.84 -29.96
CA ALA A 54 -19.45 22.07 -30.80
C ALA A 54 -20.10 21.50 -32.08
N GLY A 55 -21.42 21.64 -32.26
CA GLY A 55 -22.15 21.12 -33.43
C GLY A 55 -22.30 19.60 -33.45
N ARG A 56 -22.14 18.92 -32.31
CA ARG A 56 -22.26 17.45 -32.17
C ARG A 56 -23.70 16.99 -31.96
N LEU A 57 -24.62 17.89 -31.57
CA LEU A 57 -26.06 17.61 -31.44
C LEU A 57 -26.87 18.33 -32.47
N ASN A 58 -27.76 17.58 -33.15
CA ASN A 58 -28.83 18.11 -34.03
C ASN A 58 -30.16 18.14 -33.24
N SER A 59 -31.26 18.52 -33.90
CA SER A 59 -32.60 18.64 -33.29
C SER A 59 -33.04 17.36 -32.59
N SER A 60 -32.91 16.19 -33.22
CA SER A 60 -33.27 14.91 -32.62
C SER A 60 -32.32 14.49 -31.49
N GLY A 61 -31.05 14.84 -31.59
CA GLY A 61 -30.06 14.60 -30.52
C GLY A 61 -30.36 15.42 -29.27
N VAL A 62 -30.82 16.67 -29.40
CA VAL A 62 -31.26 17.50 -28.28
C VAL A 62 -32.53 16.93 -27.62
N GLU A 63 -33.52 16.49 -28.43
CA GLU A 63 -34.73 15.85 -27.88
C GLU A 63 -34.41 14.60 -27.09
N LEU A 64 -33.51 13.76 -27.61
CA LEU A 64 -33.03 12.56 -26.86
C LEU A 64 -32.26 12.94 -25.60
N ALA A 65 -31.44 13.97 -25.66
CA ALA A 65 -30.71 14.45 -24.47
C ALA A 65 -31.65 14.99 -23.39
N VAL A 66 -32.69 15.73 -23.79
CA VAL A 66 -33.71 16.27 -22.86
C VAL A 66 -34.54 15.15 -22.23
N SER A 67 -34.97 14.15 -23.02
CA SER A 67 -35.73 13.01 -22.50
C SER A 67 -34.91 12.16 -21.52
N GLY A 68 -33.59 12.08 -21.71
CA GLY A 68 -32.67 11.35 -20.86
C GLY A 68 -32.04 12.18 -19.70
N LEU A 69 -32.54 13.40 -19.44
CA LEU A 69 -32.00 14.26 -18.36
C LEU A 69 -32.08 13.62 -16.98
N PRO A 70 -33.19 12.98 -16.56
CA PRO A 70 -33.27 12.39 -15.23
C PRO A 70 -32.17 11.35 -15.00
N GLU A 71 -31.94 10.42 -15.92
CA GLU A 71 -30.93 9.40 -15.86
C GLU A 71 -29.53 10.00 -15.95
N ALA A 72 -29.33 11.06 -16.71
CA ALA A 72 -28.06 11.76 -16.82
C ALA A 72 -27.71 12.50 -15.51
N VAL A 73 -28.70 13.15 -14.88
CA VAL A 73 -28.52 13.79 -13.55
C VAL A 73 -28.23 12.76 -12.48
N GLU A 74 -28.97 11.64 -12.47
CA GLU A 74 -28.68 10.55 -11.51
C GLU A 74 -27.29 9.98 -11.68
N ARG A 75 -26.83 9.73 -12.92
CA ARG A 75 -25.44 9.29 -13.18
C ARG A 75 -24.42 10.32 -12.71
N GLN A 76 -24.64 11.61 -13.02
CA GLN A 76 -23.75 12.70 -12.61
C GLN A 76 -23.68 12.79 -11.06
N LEU A 77 -24.82 12.69 -10.40
CA LEU A 77 -24.94 12.70 -8.96
C LEU A 77 -24.22 11.49 -8.32
N ARG A 78 -24.44 10.30 -8.86
CA ARG A 78 -23.76 9.07 -8.43
C ARG A 78 -22.24 9.21 -8.56
N GLN A 79 -21.76 9.74 -9.67
CA GLN A 79 -20.32 10.00 -9.87
C GLN A 79 -19.76 11.04 -8.88
N ALA A 80 -20.51 12.15 -8.65
CA ALA A 80 -20.10 13.22 -7.75
C ALA A 80 -20.06 12.80 -6.28
N LEU A 81 -20.94 11.88 -5.87
CA LEU A 81 -21.06 11.41 -4.49
C LEU A 81 -20.38 10.04 -4.25
N GLN A 82 -19.83 9.43 -5.28
CA GLN A 82 -19.10 8.18 -5.14
C GLN A 82 -17.79 8.39 -4.38
N LEU A 83 -17.52 7.52 -3.40
CA LEU A 83 -16.25 7.50 -2.73
C LEU A 83 -15.13 7.26 -3.77
N SER A 84 -14.12 8.13 -3.79
CA SER A 84 -13.00 8.03 -4.74
C SER A 84 -12.04 6.89 -4.38
N LEU A 85 -11.83 6.64 -3.07
CA LEU A 85 -11.09 5.48 -2.60
C LEU A 85 -11.99 4.26 -2.58
N ARG A 86 -11.71 3.30 -3.45
CA ARG A 86 -12.55 2.11 -3.65
C ARG A 86 -11.73 0.84 -3.78
N SER A 87 -12.36 -0.28 -3.49
CA SER A 87 -11.75 -1.60 -3.66
C SER A 87 -11.43 -1.89 -5.13
N VAL A 88 -10.31 -2.55 -5.36
CA VAL A 88 -9.89 -3.07 -6.66
C VAL A 88 -9.43 -4.51 -6.51
N ILE A 89 -9.52 -5.30 -7.58
CA ILE A 89 -8.97 -6.66 -7.62
C ILE A 89 -7.55 -6.56 -8.16
N ASN A 90 -6.58 -6.96 -7.33
CA ASN A 90 -5.18 -7.03 -7.73
C ASN A 90 -4.88 -8.38 -8.38
N ALA A 91 -4.86 -8.44 -9.69
CA ALA A 91 -4.47 -9.59 -10.48
C ALA A 91 -3.08 -9.41 -11.13
N SER A 92 -2.26 -8.49 -10.60
CA SER A 92 -0.93 -8.21 -11.15
C SER A 92 0.15 -9.21 -10.70
N GLY A 93 -0.08 -9.98 -9.64
CA GLY A 93 0.94 -10.85 -9.03
C GLY A 93 1.99 -10.11 -8.21
N VAL A 94 1.79 -8.83 -7.93
CA VAL A 94 2.62 -8.04 -7.01
C VAL A 94 1.95 -8.03 -5.64
N VAL A 95 2.51 -8.79 -4.67
CA VAL A 95 1.87 -8.99 -3.36
C VAL A 95 1.76 -7.67 -2.59
N LEU A 96 2.86 -6.95 -2.43
CA LEU A 96 2.91 -5.65 -1.75
C LEU A 96 2.89 -4.51 -2.78
N HIS A 97 1.81 -4.42 -3.56
CA HIS A 97 1.69 -3.44 -4.64
C HIS A 97 1.55 -2.01 -4.08
N THR A 98 2.57 -1.18 -4.25
CA THR A 98 2.67 0.16 -3.66
C THR A 98 1.46 1.04 -3.99
N ASN A 99 1.03 1.05 -5.25
CA ASN A 99 -0.08 1.90 -5.71
C ASN A 99 -1.47 1.34 -5.38
N LEU A 100 -1.55 0.10 -4.88
CA LEU A 100 -2.82 -0.56 -4.51
C LEU A 100 -2.98 -0.74 -2.99
N GLY A 101 -2.23 0.05 -2.19
CA GLY A 101 -2.38 0.08 -0.74
C GLY A 101 -1.53 -0.94 0.03
N ARG A 102 -0.62 -1.66 -0.64
CA ARG A 102 0.29 -2.66 -0.04
C ARG A 102 -0.44 -3.84 0.60
N ALA A 103 -0.14 -4.19 1.87
CA ALA A 103 -0.72 -5.34 2.54
C ALA A 103 -2.20 -5.13 2.92
N PRO A 104 -3.12 -5.96 2.46
CA PRO A 104 -4.47 -6.00 3.00
C PRO A 104 -4.48 -6.51 4.45
N LEU A 105 -5.41 -6.02 5.25
CA LEU A 105 -5.55 -6.42 6.66
C LEU A 105 -6.22 -7.80 6.79
N ALA A 106 -5.86 -8.52 7.85
CA ALA A 106 -6.52 -9.75 8.26
C ALA A 106 -7.99 -9.51 8.66
N ALA A 107 -8.87 -10.49 8.47
CA ALA A 107 -10.29 -10.38 8.85
C ALA A 107 -10.47 -10.01 10.33
N ALA A 108 -9.74 -10.66 11.24
CA ALA A 108 -9.76 -10.34 12.66
C ALA A 108 -9.32 -8.90 12.97
N ALA A 109 -8.42 -8.33 12.15
CA ALA A 109 -8.02 -6.93 12.29
C ALA A 109 -9.14 -5.97 11.86
N LEU A 110 -9.89 -6.31 10.80
CA LEU A 110 -11.05 -5.53 10.34
C LEU A 110 -12.19 -5.58 11.37
N GLU A 111 -12.47 -6.74 11.95
CA GLU A 111 -13.48 -6.91 12.99
C GLU A 111 -13.13 -6.07 14.24
N HIS A 112 -11.91 -6.18 14.74
CA HIS A 112 -11.46 -5.41 15.90
C HIS A 112 -11.40 -3.91 15.62
N LEU A 113 -11.00 -3.53 14.41
CA LEU A 113 -11.00 -2.14 13.97
C LEU A 113 -12.43 -1.55 13.98
N LEU A 114 -13.43 -2.30 13.48
CA LEU A 114 -14.83 -1.88 13.49
C LEU A 114 -15.35 -1.70 14.91
N GLU A 115 -15.06 -2.65 15.81
CA GLU A 115 -15.44 -2.58 17.23
C GLU A 115 -14.87 -1.31 17.88
N VAL A 116 -13.57 -1.08 17.76
CA VAL A 116 -12.87 0.07 18.39
C VAL A 116 -13.28 1.39 17.73
N ALA A 117 -13.58 1.38 16.41
CA ALA A 117 -13.97 2.60 15.69
C ALA A 117 -15.37 3.08 16.09
N SER A 118 -16.32 2.16 16.29
CA SER A 118 -17.73 2.47 16.52
C SER A 118 -18.04 2.83 17.97
N THR A 119 -17.11 2.65 18.92
CA THR A 119 -17.33 2.87 20.35
C THR A 119 -16.19 3.66 21.01
N TYR A 120 -16.34 3.99 22.28
CA TYR A 120 -15.22 4.44 23.11
C TYR A 120 -14.28 3.27 23.39
N SER A 121 -12.99 3.58 23.57
CA SER A 121 -11.96 2.57 23.87
C SER A 121 -11.04 3.04 25.00
N ASN A 122 -10.38 2.09 25.62
CA ASN A 122 -9.39 2.32 26.69
C ASN A 122 -8.00 2.74 26.17
N LEU A 123 -7.93 3.43 25.03
CA LEU A 123 -6.67 3.79 24.37
C LEU A 123 -5.63 4.43 25.31
N GLU A 124 -6.07 5.32 26.20
CA GLU A 124 -5.22 5.95 27.22
C GLU A 124 -5.83 5.77 28.64
N PHE A 125 -6.48 4.64 28.89
CA PHE A 125 -7.11 4.37 30.18
C PHE A 125 -6.77 2.96 30.68
N ASP A 126 -6.15 2.86 31.85
CA ASP A 126 -5.90 1.59 32.55
C ASP A 126 -7.19 1.19 33.27
N ILE A 127 -7.91 0.22 32.70
CA ILE A 127 -9.21 -0.23 33.25
C ILE A 127 -9.04 -0.83 34.66
N ALA A 128 -7.93 -1.56 34.91
CA ALA A 128 -7.71 -2.21 36.17
C ALA A 128 -7.44 -1.24 37.32
N LYS A 129 -6.74 -0.13 37.00
CA LYS A 129 -6.38 0.89 37.98
C LYS A 129 -7.35 2.06 38.04
N GLY A 130 -8.19 2.23 37.01
CA GLY A 130 -9.10 3.37 36.90
C GLY A 130 -8.41 4.70 36.67
N GLU A 131 -7.21 4.70 36.05
CA GLU A 131 -6.38 5.88 35.85
C GLU A 131 -5.92 6.04 34.39
N ARG A 132 -5.31 7.16 34.08
CA ARG A 132 -4.74 7.41 32.74
C ARG A 132 -3.58 6.48 32.45
N GLY A 133 -3.67 5.73 31.34
CA GLY A 133 -2.66 4.82 30.79
C GLY A 133 -1.85 5.42 29.64
N LYS A 134 -0.96 4.60 29.08
CA LYS A 134 -0.18 4.89 27.88
C LYS A 134 -0.78 4.12 26.69
N ARG A 135 -0.73 4.70 25.47
CA ARG A 135 -1.28 4.07 24.25
C ARG A 135 -0.52 2.82 23.81
N ASP A 136 0.80 2.87 23.88
CA ASP A 136 1.68 1.86 23.32
C ASP A 136 1.67 0.53 24.09
N VAL A 137 1.11 0.50 25.30
CA VAL A 137 0.99 -0.72 26.10
C VAL A 137 0.20 -1.83 25.38
N HIS A 138 -0.74 -1.46 24.54
CA HIS A 138 -1.61 -2.42 23.81
C HIS A 138 -0.79 -3.33 22.89
N VAL A 139 0.24 -2.82 22.21
CA VAL A 139 1.07 -3.57 21.29
C VAL A 139 2.46 -3.88 21.84
N GLU A 140 2.99 -3.08 22.78
CA GLU A 140 4.33 -3.28 23.34
C GLU A 140 4.50 -4.67 23.97
N ARG A 141 3.51 -5.15 24.73
CA ARG A 141 3.49 -6.50 25.32
C ARG A 141 3.60 -7.60 24.27
N LEU A 142 2.95 -7.42 23.11
CA LEU A 142 2.93 -8.40 22.02
C LEU A 142 4.26 -8.44 21.27
N PHE A 143 4.83 -7.27 20.98
CA PHE A 143 6.19 -7.18 20.43
C PHE A 143 7.22 -7.75 21.40
N ALA A 144 7.12 -7.43 22.69
CA ALA A 144 8.03 -7.99 23.70
C ALA A 144 7.97 -9.52 23.72
N GLN A 145 6.80 -10.12 23.58
CA GLN A 145 6.63 -11.58 23.50
C GLN A 145 7.21 -12.14 22.20
N LEU A 146 6.93 -11.54 21.05
CA LEU A 146 7.40 -12.01 19.74
C LEU A 146 8.90 -11.89 19.57
N LEU A 147 9.51 -10.85 20.17
CA LEU A 147 10.93 -10.55 20.04
C LEU A 147 11.78 -11.03 21.23
N ALA A 148 11.17 -11.66 22.24
CA ALA A 148 11.86 -12.08 23.48
C ALA A 148 13.10 -12.94 23.24
N ALA A 149 13.04 -13.85 22.26
CA ALA A 149 14.16 -14.76 21.92
C ALA A 149 15.18 -14.14 20.94
N CYS A 150 15.00 -12.87 20.56
CA CYS A 150 15.81 -12.23 19.51
C CYS A 150 17.00 -11.44 20.06
N ALA A 151 17.03 -11.16 21.37
CA ALA A 151 18.11 -10.44 22.02
C ALA A 151 18.33 -10.94 23.46
N PRO A 152 19.55 -10.82 24.00
CA PRO A 152 19.85 -11.21 25.41
C PRO A 152 19.20 -10.26 26.42
N GLU A 153 18.93 -9.00 26.02
CA GLU A 153 18.29 -7.97 26.84
C GLU A 153 16.84 -7.76 26.44
N PRO A 154 15.97 -7.29 27.37
CA PRO A 154 14.57 -7.02 27.05
C PRO A 154 14.42 -5.96 25.97
N ILE A 155 13.66 -6.31 24.92
CA ILE A 155 13.30 -5.42 23.82
C ILE A 155 12.07 -4.59 24.23
N SER A 156 12.09 -3.30 23.92
CA SER A 156 10.95 -2.40 23.97
C SER A 156 10.60 -1.92 22.56
N THR A 157 9.34 -1.52 22.34
CA THR A 157 8.85 -1.08 21.02
C THR A 157 7.97 0.15 21.16
N VAL A 158 8.10 1.08 20.21
CA VAL A 158 7.18 2.19 20.00
C VAL A 158 6.68 2.21 18.56
N VAL A 159 5.48 2.76 18.36
CA VAL A 159 4.81 2.81 17.05
C VAL A 159 4.48 4.25 16.69
N VAL A 160 4.79 4.61 15.44
CA VAL A 160 4.55 5.92 14.83
C VAL A 160 3.88 5.76 13.46
N ASN A 161 3.51 6.86 12.80
CA ASN A 161 2.67 6.88 11.59
C ASN A 161 3.19 6.02 10.42
N ASN A 162 4.50 6.00 10.19
CA ASN A 162 5.14 5.25 9.13
C ASN A 162 6.65 5.10 9.38
N ASN A 163 7.34 4.31 8.57
CA ASN A 163 8.77 4.06 8.77
C ASN A 163 9.64 5.32 8.56
N ALA A 164 9.25 6.25 7.70
CA ALA A 164 9.96 7.52 7.54
C ALA A 164 9.92 8.34 8.84
N ALA A 165 8.77 8.36 9.53
CA ALA A 165 8.62 8.97 10.85
C ALA A 165 9.44 8.23 11.92
N ALA A 166 9.55 6.90 11.83
CA ALA A 166 10.39 6.11 12.73
C ALA A 166 11.88 6.44 12.57
N VAL A 167 12.36 6.51 11.34
CA VAL A 167 13.75 6.91 11.04
C VAL A 167 14.02 8.34 11.51
N LEU A 168 13.15 9.29 11.17
CA LEU A 168 13.26 10.69 11.61
C LEU A 168 13.34 10.80 13.14
N LEU A 169 12.44 10.15 13.84
CA LEU A 169 12.37 10.18 15.31
C LEU A 169 13.59 9.52 15.96
N GLY A 170 14.02 8.37 15.41
CA GLY A 170 15.23 7.67 15.87
C GLY A 170 16.49 8.54 15.72
N LEU A 171 16.70 9.09 14.53
CA LEU A 171 17.83 9.98 14.23
C LEU A 171 17.81 11.25 15.08
N ASN A 172 16.66 11.93 15.19
CA ASN A 172 16.53 13.13 16.02
C ASN A 172 16.83 12.83 17.50
N THR A 173 16.31 11.72 18.03
CA THR A 173 16.52 11.37 19.44
C THR A 173 17.96 10.97 19.76
N LEU A 174 18.60 10.22 18.87
CA LEU A 174 19.87 9.57 19.14
C LEU A 174 21.07 10.39 18.64
N ALA A 175 20.87 11.28 17.67
CA ALA A 175 21.98 11.91 16.95
C ALA A 175 21.79 13.40 16.63
N GLU A 176 20.78 14.09 17.17
CA GLU A 176 20.60 15.55 16.94
C GLU A 176 21.88 16.32 17.29
N GLY A 177 22.35 17.17 16.36
CA GLY A 177 23.59 17.93 16.50
C GLY A 177 24.89 17.12 16.37
N GLY A 178 24.81 15.80 16.18
CA GLY A 178 25.96 14.91 16.05
C GLY A 178 26.04 14.21 14.71
N GLU A 179 27.19 13.59 14.44
CA GLU A 179 27.44 12.86 13.20
C GLU A 179 26.79 11.47 13.21
N VAL A 180 26.16 11.12 12.08
CA VAL A 180 25.67 9.77 11.79
C VAL A 180 26.46 9.24 10.60
N ILE A 181 27.17 8.13 10.83
CA ILE A 181 27.98 7.48 9.78
C ILE A 181 27.11 6.47 9.04
N VAL A 182 27.05 6.60 7.71
CA VAL A 182 26.30 5.70 6.82
C VAL A 182 27.10 5.41 5.55
N SER A 183 26.93 4.23 4.98
CA SER A 183 27.54 3.90 3.68
C SER A 183 26.92 4.73 2.55
N ARG A 184 27.76 5.24 1.65
CA ARG A 184 27.29 5.95 0.44
C ARG A 184 26.39 5.07 -0.43
N GLY A 185 26.63 3.76 -0.48
CA GLY A 185 25.79 2.81 -1.18
C GLY A 185 24.42 2.54 -0.51
N GLU A 186 24.15 3.13 0.66
CA GLU A 186 22.92 3.00 1.43
C GLU A 186 22.10 4.31 1.47
N LEU A 187 22.50 5.33 0.72
CA LEU A 187 21.76 6.57 0.57
C LEU A 187 20.60 6.38 -0.42
N VAL A 188 19.57 5.69 0.04
CA VAL A 188 18.44 5.28 -0.80
C VAL A 188 17.40 6.39 -0.97
N GLU A 189 16.68 6.33 -2.11
CA GLU A 189 15.43 7.04 -2.34
C GLU A 189 14.30 6.02 -2.47
N ILE A 190 13.19 6.23 -1.73
CA ILE A 190 12.03 5.34 -1.73
C ILE A 190 10.75 6.17 -1.94
N GLY A 191 9.83 5.67 -2.78
CA GLY A 191 8.49 6.24 -2.93
C GLY A 191 8.42 7.66 -3.48
N GLY A 192 9.42 8.07 -4.28
CA GLY A 192 9.41 9.32 -5.05
C GLY A 192 9.81 10.58 -4.29
N SER A 193 10.07 10.52 -2.97
CA SER A 193 10.52 11.71 -2.23
C SER A 193 11.19 11.41 -0.89
N PHE A 194 11.20 10.17 -0.40
CA PHE A 194 11.92 9.82 0.82
C PHE A 194 13.39 9.55 0.49
N ARG A 195 14.26 10.49 0.83
CA ARG A 195 15.71 10.39 0.68
C ARG A 195 16.39 10.41 2.03
N ILE A 196 17.22 9.42 2.29
CA ILE A 196 17.94 9.32 3.59
C ILE A 196 18.70 10.61 3.94
N PRO A 197 19.47 11.26 3.03
CA PRO A 197 20.15 12.51 3.37
C PRO A 197 19.21 13.64 3.78
N GLU A 198 18.05 13.75 3.14
CA GLU A 198 17.08 14.82 3.44
C GLU A 198 16.39 14.59 4.80
N VAL A 199 16.02 13.33 5.09
CA VAL A 199 15.45 12.95 6.40
C VAL A 199 16.49 13.16 7.50
N MET A 200 17.74 12.81 7.27
CA MET A 200 18.83 13.03 8.21
C MET A 200 19.04 14.52 8.49
N ALA A 201 19.06 15.38 7.47
CA ALA A 201 19.13 16.82 7.64
C ALA A 201 17.94 17.37 8.44
N LYS A 202 16.71 16.89 8.19
CA LYS A 202 15.51 17.28 8.93
C LYS A 202 15.50 16.78 10.38
N SER A 203 16.18 15.69 10.68
CA SER A 203 16.33 15.18 12.05
C SER A 203 17.30 16.00 12.91
N GLY A 204 18.04 16.93 12.32
CA GLY A 204 19.12 17.66 13.00
C GLY A 204 20.43 16.89 13.10
N ALA A 205 20.51 15.66 12.57
CA ALA A 205 21.74 14.88 12.52
C ALA A 205 22.65 15.32 11.35
N LEU A 206 23.95 15.18 11.54
CA LEU A 206 24.96 15.53 10.54
C LEU A 206 25.36 14.27 9.76
N LEU A 207 25.09 14.27 8.46
CA LEU A 207 25.45 13.15 7.57
C LEU A 207 26.96 13.01 7.43
N ARG A 208 27.48 11.81 7.73
CA ARG A 208 28.87 11.42 7.48
C ARG A 208 28.91 10.21 6.55
N GLU A 209 29.11 10.43 5.27
CA GLU A 209 29.18 9.36 4.27
C GLU A 209 30.53 8.65 4.29
N VAL A 210 30.51 7.30 4.15
CA VAL A 210 31.70 6.47 4.06
C VAL A 210 31.67 5.52 2.85
N GLY A 211 32.85 5.11 2.40
CA GLY A 211 32.98 4.23 1.25
C GLY A 211 32.61 4.87 -0.08
N THR A 212 32.23 4.02 -1.03
CA THR A 212 31.76 4.38 -2.37
C THR A 212 30.38 3.78 -2.64
N THR A 213 29.80 4.05 -3.80
CA THR A 213 28.47 3.55 -4.18
C THR A 213 28.35 2.01 -4.07
N ASN A 214 29.38 1.30 -4.54
CA ASN A 214 29.37 -0.17 -4.63
C ASN A 214 30.25 -0.86 -3.59
N ARG A 215 31.18 -0.13 -2.93
CA ARG A 215 32.13 -0.75 -1.99
C ARG A 215 32.31 0.10 -0.75
N THR A 216 31.99 -0.51 0.40
CA THR A 216 32.23 0.06 1.73
C THR A 216 32.78 -1.04 2.62
N ARG A 217 33.79 -0.73 3.41
CA ARG A 217 34.45 -1.65 4.34
C ARG A 217 34.29 -1.16 5.76
N ILE A 218 34.41 -2.06 6.71
CA ILE A 218 34.39 -1.70 8.13
C ILE A 218 35.48 -0.68 8.50
N ALA A 219 36.63 -0.72 7.81
CA ALA A 219 37.70 0.26 7.97
C ALA A 219 37.29 1.69 7.59
N ASP A 220 36.35 1.86 6.65
CA ASP A 220 35.84 3.16 6.26
C ASP A 220 35.01 3.78 7.37
N TYR A 221 34.15 2.99 8.02
CA TYR A 221 33.42 3.39 9.23
C TYR A 221 34.40 3.74 10.36
N SER A 222 35.35 2.85 10.66
CA SER A 222 36.30 3.04 11.76
C SER A 222 37.12 4.32 11.62
N ARG A 223 37.57 4.68 10.41
CA ARG A 223 38.33 5.92 10.12
C ARG A 223 37.49 7.18 10.22
N ALA A 224 36.18 7.08 9.97
CA ALA A 224 35.27 8.23 9.99
C ALA A 224 34.77 8.58 11.41
N ILE A 225 34.92 7.68 12.39
CA ILE A 225 34.51 7.93 13.77
C ILE A 225 35.31 9.09 14.36
N SER A 226 34.60 10.06 14.92
CA SER A 226 35.13 11.24 15.63
C SER A 226 34.42 11.40 16.99
N GLU A 227 34.84 12.39 17.77
CA GLU A 227 34.17 12.77 19.03
C GLU A 227 32.71 13.27 18.81
N LYS A 228 32.38 13.69 17.58
CA LYS A 228 31.03 14.12 17.19
C LYS A 228 30.12 12.97 16.79
N THR A 229 30.66 11.76 16.56
CA THR A 229 29.88 10.61 16.13
C THR A 229 28.93 10.17 17.22
N ARG A 230 27.63 10.05 16.89
CA ARG A 230 26.57 9.65 17.81
C ARG A 230 25.89 8.34 17.40
N LEU A 231 25.96 7.97 16.11
CA LEU A 231 25.23 6.82 15.59
C LEU A 231 25.97 6.21 14.39
N LEU A 232 25.96 4.88 14.31
CA LEU A 232 26.25 4.15 13.07
C LEU A 232 24.92 3.70 12.48
N LEU A 233 24.65 4.08 11.23
CA LEU A 233 23.41 3.77 10.55
C LEU A 233 23.65 2.72 9.47
N ARG A 234 22.84 1.67 9.48
CA ARG A 234 22.64 0.73 8.39
C ARG A 234 21.31 1.02 7.74
N VAL A 235 21.27 1.13 6.41
CA VAL A 235 20.01 1.22 5.65
C VAL A 235 19.91 0.03 4.70
N HIS A 236 18.89 -0.78 4.88
CA HIS A 236 18.63 -1.91 4.00
C HIS A 236 18.12 -1.43 2.64
N ARG A 237 18.71 -1.97 1.56
CA ARG A 237 18.36 -1.62 0.17
C ARG A 237 17.12 -2.39 -0.26
N SER A 238 15.96 -1.96 0.20
CA SER A 238 14.68 -2.66 0.02
C SER A 238 14.03 -2.49 -1.35
N ASN A 239 14.56 -1.61 -2.23
CA ASN A 239 13.95 -1.28 -3.53
C ASN A 239 14.89 -1.37 -4.74
N PHE A 240 16.17 -1.67 -4.52
CA PHE A 240 17.14 -1.90 -5.59
C PHE A 240 18.26 -2.85 -5.15
N GLN A 241 19.03 -3.34 -6.10
CA GLN A 241 20.22 -4.15 -5.86
C GLN A 241 21.44 -3.57 -6.56
N ILE A 242 22.60 -3.70 -5.93
CA ILE A 242 23.90 -3.41 -6.55
C ILE A 242 24.56 -4.77 -6.81
N THR A 243 24.88 -5.05 -8.06
CA THR A 243 25.51 -6.30 -8.49
C THR A 243 26.90 -6.05 -9.08
N GLY A 244 27.72 -7.08 -9.21
CA GLY A 244 29.08 -6.98 -9.74
C GLY A 244 30.14 -6.86 -8.63
N PHE A 245 31.11 -5.97 -8.81
CA PHE A 245 32.19 -5.76 -7.83
C PHE A 245 31.70 -4.95 -6.63
N THR A 246 31.01 -5.60 -5.70
CA THR A 246 30.41 -5.00 -4.51
C THR A 246 31.05 -5.50 -3.24
N GLU A 247 31.08 -4.66 -2.21
CA GLU A 247 31.52 -5.02 -0.87
C GLU A 247 30.75 -4.20 0.17
N GLN A 248 30.25 -4.86 1.20
CA GLN A 248 29.53 -4.22 2.30
C GLN A 248 29.88 -4.92 3.60
N PRO A 249 30.18 -4.20 4.71
CA PRO A 249 30.46 -4.85 6.00
C PRO A 249 29.25 -5.69 6.43
N ALA A 250 29.52 -6.84 7.02
CA ALA A 250 28.46 -7.59 7.69
C ALA A 250 27.86 -6.76 8.85
N LEU A 251 26.57 -6.94 9.11
CA LEU A 251 25.92 -6.20 10.20
C LEU A 251 26.59 -6.46 11.55
N ALA A 252 27.03 -7.69 11.79
CA ALA A 252 27.76 -8.07 13.01
C ALA A 252 29.10 -7.32 13.17
N GLU A 253 29.83 -7.05 12.06
CA GLU A 253 31.06 -6.26 12.10
C GLU A 253 30.79 -4.80 12.50
N LEU A 254 29.67 -4.24 12.00
CA LEU A 254 29.26 -2.87 12.34
C LEU A 254 28.84 -2.76 13.80
N VAL A 255 28.09 -3.74 14.31
CA VAL A 255 27.70 -3.84 15.72
C VAL A 255 28.93 -3.98 16.62
N GLU A 256 29.88 -4.83 16.26
CA GLU A 256 31.12 -5.00 17.02
C GLU A 256 31.95 -3.70 17.06
N LEU A 257 32.03 -2.97 15.96
CA LEU A 257 32.66 -1.64 15.90
C LEU A 257 31.94 -0.65 16.81
N GLY A 258 30.60 -0.63 16.77
CA GLY A 258 29.76 0.22 17.64
C GLY A 258 30.02 -0.05 19.12
N ARG A 259 30.03 -1.32 19.53
CA ARG A 259 30.33 -1.75 20.90
C ARG A 259 31.71 -1.30 21.36
N LYS A 260 32.76 -1.51 20.54
CA LYS A 260 34.12 -1.07 20.83
C LYS A 260 34.28 0.43 21.02
N ARG A 261 33.45 1.19 20.35
CA ARG A 261 33.46 2.67 20.35
C ARG A 261 32.38 3.30 21.22
N CYS A 262 31.54 2.48 21.89
CA CYS A 262 30.39 2.93 22.67
C CYS A 262 29.43 3.82 21.85
N ILE A 263 29.25 3.51 20.55
CA ILE A 263 28.37 4.20 19.63
C ILE A 263 27.26 3.25 19.25
N PRO A 264 25.96 3.60 19.45
CA PRO A 264 24.86 2.73 19.08
C PRO A 264 24.77 2.50 17.55
N VAL A 265 24.25 1.32 17.17
CA VAL A 265 23.92 0.97 15.80
C VAL A 265 22.42 0.99 15.62
N MET A 266 21.93 1.72 14.65
CA MET A 266 20.55 1.73 14.21
C MET A 266 20.44 1.12 12.81
N GLU A 267 19.45 0.29 12.59
CA GLU A 267 19.15 -0.24 11.25
C GLU A 267 17.77 0.20 10.77
N ASP A 268 17.74 0.85 9.61
CA ASP A 268 16.51 1.02 8.83
C ASP A 268 16.32 -0.20 7.94
N LEU A 269 15.54 -1.16 8.43
CA LEU A 269 15.22 -2.39 7.73
C LEU A 269 14.11 -2.19 6.69
N GLY A 270 13.12 -1.39 7.02
CA GLY A 270 12.02 -1.01 6.14
C GLY A 270 10.97 -2.10 5.87
N SER A 271 11.35 -3.34 5.64
CA SER A 271 10.44 -4.40 5.17
C SER A 271 9.52 -5.00 6.23
N GLY A 272 9.97 -5.10 7.47
CA GLY A 272 9.17 -5.53 8.61
C GLY A 272 8.86 -7.02 8.70
N ALA A 273 9.68 -7.89 8.14
CA ALA A 273 9.50 -9.34 8.23
C ALA A 273 9.68 -9.82 9.69
N LEU A 274 8.63 -10.40 10.28
CA LEU A 274 8.66 -11.04 11.61
C LEU A 274 8.83 -12.56 11.53
N ILE A 275 8.76 -13.16 10.34
CA ILE A 275 9.03 -14.58 10.09
C ILE A 275 10.31 -14.75 9.27
N ASP A 276 10.88 -15.96 9.32
CA ASP A 276 12.00 -16.32 8.46
C ASP A 276 11.52 -16.57 7.03
N LEU A 277 11.81 -15.63 6.13
CA LEU A 277 11.40 -15.69 4.73
C LEU A 277 12.18 -16.73 3.92
N ARG A 278 13.32 -17.22 4.42
CA ARG A 278 14.10 -18.29 3.77
C ARG A 278 13.30 -19.58 3.67
N SER A 279 12.41 -19.83 4.62
CA SER A 279 11.46 -20.95 4.59
C SER A 279 10.45 -20.87 3.42
N LEU A 280 10.28 -19.68 2.83
CA LEU A 280 9.44 -19.42 1.67
C LEU A 280 10.24 -19.33 0.36
N GLY A 281 11.54 -19.66 0.39
CA GLY A 281 12.43 -19.53 -0.76
C GLY A 281 12.86 -18.09 -1.06
N ILE A 282 12.57 -17.14 -0.18
CA ILE A 282 12.96 -15.73 -0.31
C ILE A 282 14.27 -15.53 0.43
N SER A 283 15.37 -15.42 -0.30
CA SER A 283 16.70 -15.16 0.23
C SER A 283 17.09 -13.69 0.08
N GLY A 284 17.99 -13.22 0.97
CA GLY A 284 18.55 -11.87 0.88
C GLY A 284 17.69 -10.77 1.51
N GLU A 285 16.52 -11.10 2.07
CA GLU A 285 15.69 -10.17 2.86
C GLU A 285 15.82 -10.54 4.35
N PRO A 286 16.48 -9.70 5.17
CA PRO A 286 16.61 -9.95 6.60
C PRO A 286 15.28 -9.70 7.33
N GLY A 287 15.05 -10.48 8.39
CA GLY A 287 13.95 -10.24 9.31
C GLY A 287 14.36 -9.35 10.49
N VAL A 288 13.38 -8.76 11.17
CA VAL A 288 13.58 -7.98 12.41
C VAL A 288 14.36 -8.79 13.46
N ALA A 289 14.06 -10.07 13.56
CA ALA A 289 14.77 -10.99 14.45
C ALA A 289 16.25 -11.15 14.11
N ASP A 290 16.63 -11.14 12.82
CA ASP A 290 18.03 -11.25 12.40
C ASP A 290 18.83 -10.03 12.83
N SER A 291 18.27 -8.83 12.65
CA SER A 291 18.88 -7.56 13.09
C SER A 291 19.11 -7.52 14.61
N LEU A 292 18.10 -7.89 15.39
CA LEU A 292 18.19 -7.90 16.86
C LEU A 292 19.18 -8.96 17.35
N ARG A 293 19.21 -10.17 16.75
CA ARG A 293 20.21 -11.20 17.07
C ARG A 293 21.64 -10.79 16.73
N ALA A 294 21.81 -10.00 15.66
CA ALA A 294 23.11 -9.42 15.34
C ALA A 294 23.56 -8.38 16.37
N GLY A 295 22.66 -7.90 17.22
CA GLY A 295 22.94 -6.97 18.31
C GLY A 295 22.72 -5.51 17.92
N VAL A 296 21.92 -5.22 16.89
CA VAL A 296 21.48 -3.86 16.57
C VAL A 296 20.66 -3.30 17.73
N GLU A 297 20.98 -2.10 18.18
CA GLU A 297 20.33 -1.49 19.34
C GLU A 297 18.96 -0.88 19.04
N VAL A 298 18.71 -0.43 17.79
CA VAL A 298 17.41 0.06 17.34
C VAL A 298 17.17 -0.36 15.89
N VAL A 299 16.06 -1.03 15.63
CA VAL A 299 15.61 -1.41 14.27
C VAL A 299 14.33 -0.67 13.94
N THR A 300 14.25 -0.07 12.74
CA THR A 300 13.02 0.57 12.24
C THR A 300 12.45 -0.21 11.07
N TYR A 301 11.12 -0.33 11.01
CA TYR A 301 10.44 -1.10 9.97
C TYR A 301 8.96 -0.70 9.80
N SER A 302 8.39 -1.07 8.65
CA SER A 302 7.00 -0.77 8.29
C SER A 302 6.03 -1.85 8.75
N GLY A 303 4.83 -1.46 9.18
CA GLY A 303 3.74 -2.37 9.51
C GLY A 303 2.98 -2.91 8.31
N ASP A 304 2.88 -2.13 7.22
CA ASP A 304 2.06 -2.40 6.03
C ASP A 304 2.79 -3.12 4.89
N LYS A 305 3.96 -3.68 5.18
CA LYS A 305 4.74 -4.48 4.23
C LYS A 305 4.72 -5.97 4.62
N LEU A 306 5.90 -6.59 4.84
CA LEU A 306 6.01 -8.00 5.17
C LEU A 306 5.42 -8.38 6.54
N LEU A 307 5.27 -7.42 7.45
CA LEU A 307 4.51 -7.63 8.67
C LEU A 307 3.03 -7.91 8.38
N GLY A 308 2.47 -7.33 7.31
CA GLY A 308 1.09 -7.59 6.88
C GLY A 308 0.00 -6.91 7.72
N GLY A 309 0.38 -5.87 8.46
CA GLY A 309 -0.50 -5.06 9.30
C GLY A 309 -0.87 -3.71 8.67
N PRO A 310 -1.36 -2.74 9.48
CA PRO A 310 -1.67 -1.39 9.02
C PRO A 310 -0.40 -0.60 8.72
N GLN A 311 -0.55 0.53 8.00
CA GLN A 311 0.54 1.49 7.88
C GLN A 311 0.97 1.95 9.27
N ALA A 312 2.22 1.68 9.61
CA ALA A 312 2.87 2.09 10.84
C ALA A 312 4.38 2.11 10.63
N GLY A 313 5.09 2.94 11.37
CA GLY A 313 6.52 2.85 11.59
C GLY A 313 6.78 2.29 12.99
N ILE A 314 7.61 1.29 13.06
CA ILE A 314 7.88 0.58 14.31
C ILE A 314 9.36 0.72 14.63
N LEU A 315 9.68 1.07 15.88
CA LEU A 315 11.04 1.11 16.39
C LEU A 315 11.13 0.09 17.53
N SER A 316 11.89 -0.97 17.33
CA SER A 316 12.14 -2.00 18.32
C SER A 316 13.62 -2.04 18.68
N GLY A 317 13.94 -2.21 19.94
CA GLY A 317 15.34 -2.29 20.36
C GLY A 317 15.54 -2.19 21.86
N ARG A 318 16.78 -1.82 22.25
CA ARG A 318 17.20 -1.73 23.63
C ARG A 318 16.32 -0.76 24.42
N ARG A 319 15.80 -1.23 25.55
CA ARG A 319 14.77 -0.53 26.35
C ARG A 319 15.14 0.92 26.68
N GLU A 320 16.40 1.21 27.02
CA GLU A 320 16.84 2.56 27.37
C GLU A 320 16.77 3.52 26.19
N LEU A 321 17.13 3.05 24.98
CA LEU A 321 17.08 3.87 23.77
C LEU A 321 15.63 4.10 23.34
N ILE A 322 14.80 3.07 23.41
CA ILE A 322 13.37 3.20 23.11
C ILE A 322 12.67 4.09 24.14
N ALA A 323 13.05 4.08 25.41
CA ALA A 323 12.53 5.00 26.41
C ALA A 323 12.89 6.46 26.10
N ARG A 324 14.11 6.73 25.64
CA ARG A 324 14.51 8.07 25.17
C ARG A 324 13.68 8.50 23.96
N ILE A 325 13.48 7.62 22.98
CA ILE A 325 12.66 7.86 21.79
C ILE A 325 11.21 8.17 22.18
N ARG A 326 10.63 7.43 23.11
CA ARG A 326 9.27 7.65 23.65
C ARG A 326 9.14 9.01 24.35
N SER A 327 10.21 9.49 24.98
CA SER A 327 10.23 10.77 25.70
C SER A 327 10.47 11.99 24.78
N ASN A 328 10.86 11.76 23.53
CA ASN A 328 11.07 12.84 22.57
C ASN A 328 9.75 13.56 22.26
N PRO A 329 9.68 14.91 22.28
CA PRO A 329 8.46 15.65 21.95
C PRO A 329 7.88 15.34 20.57
N LEU A 330 8.71 14.99 19.58
CA LEU A 330 8.27 14.59 18.25
C LEU A 330 7.43 13.30 18.27
N PHE A 331 7.65 12.41 19.25
CA PHE A 331 6.83 11.19 19.38
C PHE A 331 5.35 11.53 19.50
N ARG A 332 5.00 12.61 20.23
CA ARG A 332 3.60 13.04 20.34
C ARG A 332 3.01 13.49 18.99
N ALA A 333 3.80 14.15 18.15
CA ALA A 333 3.36 14.58 16.82
C ALA A 333 3.25 13.41 15.83
N LEU A 334 4.07 12.37 15.99
CA LEU A 334 4.19 11.25 15.09
C LEU A 334 3.39 10.02 15.52
N ARG A 335 2.77 10.02 16.69
CA ARG A 335 2.05 8.86 17.25
C ARG A 335 0.81 8.50 16.43
N VAL A 336 0.51 7.22 16.39
CA VAL A 336 -0.68 6.68 15.70
C VAL A 336 -1.97 6.83 16.53
N ASP A 337 -3.10 6.68 15.87
CA ASP A 337 -4.44 6.68 16.44
C ASP A 337 -4.87 5.30 16.96
N LYS A 338 -6.12 5.21 17.46
CA LYS A 338 -6.68 3.96 17.98
C LYS A 338 -6.90 2.90 16.90
N LEU A 339 -7.15 3.31 15.65
CA LEU A 339 -7.44 2.37 14.55
C LEU A 339 -6.18 1.61 14.16
N THR A 340 -5.04 2.33 14.08
CA THR A 340 -3.74 1.71 13.83
C THR A 340 -3.36 0.72 14.94
N TYR A 341 -3.57 1.07 16.22
CA TYR A 341 -3.32 0.16 17.33
C TYR A 341 -4.19 -1.09 17.27
N ALA A 342 -5.50 -0.94 17.04
CA ALA A 342 -6.43 -2.06 16.94
C ALA A 342 -6.05 -3.03 15.81
N ALA A 343 -5.78 -2.52 14.61
CA ALA A 343 -5.37 -3.35 13.48
C ALA A 343 -4.02 -4.03 13.72
N LEU A 344 -3.06 -3.31 14.33
CA LEU A 344 -1.74 -3.87 14.63
C LEU A 344 -1.81 -4.92 15.73
N GLU A 345 -2.59 -4.70 16.79
CA GLU A 345 -2.80 -5.65 17.88
C GLU A 345 -3.35 -6.99 17.36
N ALA A 346 -4.40 -6.96 16.55
CA ALA A 346 -4.98 -8.17 15.95
C ALA A 346 -3.99 -8.88 15.02
N THR A 347 -3.21 -8.13 14.24
CA THR A 347 -2.16 -8.70 13.37
C THR A 347 -1.08 -9.40 14.21
N LEU A 348 -0.59 -8.79 15.28
CA LEU A 348 0.42 -9.38 16.16
C LEU A 348 -0.10 -10.61 16.91
N LEU A 349 -1.38 -10.64 17.26
CA LEU A 349 -2.02 -11.83 17.84
C LEU A 349 -2.02 -13.02 16.88
N ALA A 350 -2.18 -12.78 15.56
CA ALA A 350 -2.05 -13.85 14.56
C ALA A 350 -0.62 -14.44 14.56
N TYR A 351 0.42 -13.60 14.66
CA TYR A 351 1.80 -14.07 14.82
C TYR A 351 2.02 -14.89 16.10
N ILE A 352 1.48 -14.44 17.23
CA ILE A 352 1.60 -15.16 18.52
C ILE A 352 0.92 -16.53 18.45
N ARG A 353 -0.21 -16.62 17.75
CA ARG A 353 -0.94 -17.88 17.50
C ARG A 353 -0.30 -18.73 16.41
N GLN A 354 0.75 -18.24 15.74
CA GLN A 354 1.37 -18.86 14.57
C GLN A 354 0.40 -19.07 13.39
N ASP A 355 -0.68 -18.34 13.36
CA ASP A 355 -1.68 -18.34 12.29
C ASP A 355 -1.28 -17.33 11.19
N HIS A 356 -0.20 -17.66 10.50
CA HIS A 356 0.35 -16.79 9.45
C HIS A 356 -0.55 -16.71 8.23
N ASP A 357 -1.41 -17.69 7.99
CA ASP A 357 -2.34 -17.72 6.84
C ASP A 357 -3.55 -16.79 7.06
N ALA A 358 -3.82 -16.39 8.30
CA ALA A 358 -4.79 -15.33 8.60
C ALA A 358 -4.32 -13.95 8.09
N ILE A 359 -3.02 -13.76 7.85
CA ILE A 359 -2.44 -12.52 7.34
C ILE A 359 -2.35 -12.60 5.81
N PRO A 360 -3.15 -11.82 5.05
CA PRO A 360 -3.29 -11.98 3.60
C PRO A 360 -1.96 -11.94 2.84
N ALA A 361 -1.07 -11.00 3.17
CA ALA A 361 0.23 -10.89 2.52
C ALA A 361 1.08 -12.16 2.72
N LEU A 362 1.12 -12.72 3.93
CA LEU A 362 1.87 -13.96 4.22
C LEU A 362 1.23 -15.18 3.55
N ARG A 363 -0.10 -15.27 3.57
CA ARG A 363 -0.83 -16.32 2.85
C ARG A 363 -0.50 -16.29 1.36
N MET A 364 -0.52 -15.12 0.72
CA MET A 364 -0.17 -14.96 -0.69
C MET A 364 1.28 -15.39 -0.98
N LEU A 365 2.23 -15.06 -0.11
CA LEU A 365 3.62 -15.50 -0.26
C LEU A 365 3.79 -17.02 -0.15
N ARG A 366 3.00 -17.67 0.70
CA ARG A 366 3.04 -19.12 0.96
C ARG A 366 2.25 -19.94 -0.06
N LEU A 367 1.38 -19.31 -0.86
CA LEU A 367 0.49 -20.00 -1.80
C LEU A 367 1.29 -20.76 -2.86
N PRO A 368 1.15 -22.09 -2.99
CA PRO A 368 1.88 -22.88 -3.99
C PRO A 368 1.34 -22.61 -5.40
N ALA A 369 2.22 -22.72 -6.41
CA ALA A 369 1.85 -22.48 -7.81
C ALA A 369 0.72 -23.42 -8.29
N GLN A 370 0.67 -24.66 -7.79
CA GLN A 370 -0.38 -25.64 -8.11
C GLN A 370 -1.79 -25.16 -7.68
N GLU A 371 -1.89 -24.50 -6.54
CA GLU A 371 -3.18 -23.96 -6.08
C GLU A 371 -3.61 -22.77 -6.95
N ILE A 372 -2.66 -21.92 -7.37
CA ILE A 372 -2.91 -20.83 -8.30
C ILE A 372 -3.39 -21.38 -9.64
N GLU A 373 -2.72 -22.43 -10.17
CA GLU A 373 -3.10 -23.12 -11.40
C GLU A 373 -4.51 -23.67 -11.32
N ARG A 374 -4.85 -24.38 -10.24
CA ARG A 374 -6.19 -24.94 -10.02
C ARG A 374 -7.28 -23.87 -10.09
N ARG A 375 -7.06 -22.72 -9.44
CA ARG A 375 -7.97 -21.57 -9.46
C ARG A 375 -8.06 -20.94 -10.85
N ALA A 376 -6.92 -20.74 -11.52
CA ALA A 376 -6.87 -20.15 -12.85
C ALA A 376 -7.57 -21.06 -13.90
N GLU A 377 -7.41 -22.38 -13.79
CA GLU A 377 -8.13 -23.34 -14.64
C GLU A 377 -9.65 -23.28 -14.41
N ALA A 378 -10.09 -23.16 -13.14
CA ALA A 378 -11.51 -23.00 -12.83
C ALA A 378 -12.11 -21.69 -13.41
N VAL A 379 -11.35 -20.59 -13.39
CA VAL A 379 -11.74 -19.32 -14.04
C VAL A 379 -11.80 -19.52 -15.55
N LYS A 380 -10.78 -20.14 -16.16
CA LYS A 380 -10.74 -20.41 -17.60
C LYS A 380 -11.93 -21.24 -18.06
N GLN A 381 -12.27 -22.34 -17.38
CA GLN A 381 -13.42 -23.20 -17.73
C GLN A 381 -14.75 -22.47 -17.78
N LYS A 382 -14.96 -21.47 -16.91
CA LYS A 382 -16.15 -20.61 -16.92
C LYS A 382 -16.24 -19.73 -18.17
N LEU A 383 -15.11 -19.47 -18.81
CA LEU A 383 -14.97 -18.57 -19.95
C LEU A 383 -14.83 -19.29 -21.29
N ASP A 384 -14.75 -20.62 -21.31
CA ASP A 384 -14.53 -21.44 -22.53
C ASP A 384 -15.59 -21.20 -23.63
N LYS A 385 -16.78 -20.71 -23.27
CA LYS A 385 -17.85 -20.39 -24.23
C LYS A 385 -17.84 -18.92 -24.69
N ALA A 386 -16.88 -18.12 -24.22
CA ALA A 386 -16.79 -16.70 -24.56
C ALA A 386 -15.99 -16.48 -25.86
N GLY A 387 -16.51 -16.92 -26.98
CA GLY A 387 -15.87 -17.13 -28.30
C GLY A 387 -14.93 -16.05 -28.87
N ARG A 388 -14.73 -14.92 -28.19
CA ARG A 388 -13.78 -13.83 -28.56
C ARG A 388 -12.57 -13.75 -27.64
N LEU A 389 -12.54 -14.52 -26.54
CA LEU A 389 -11.41 -14.61 -25.63
C LEU A 389 -10.59 -15.87 -25.94
N SER A 390 -9.29 -15.69 -26.09
CA SER A 390 -8.33 -16.79 -26.05
C SER A 390 -7.64 -16.77 -24.68
N LEU A 391 -7.71 -17.92 -23.98
CA LEU A 391 -7.22 -18.09 -22.62
C LEU A 391 -6.20 -19.22 -22.56
N GLU A 392 -5.03 -18.91 -22.08
CA GLU A 392 -3.93 -19.87 -21.96
C GLU A 392 -3.35 -19.82 -20.54
N LEU A 393 -3.02 -20.96 -19.95
CA LEU A 393 -2.24 -21.04 -18.72
C LEU A 393 -0.75 -21.10 -19.07
N VAL A 394 0.00 -20.11 -18.59
CA VAL A 394 1.43 -19.99 -18.84
C VAL A 394 2.22 -19.99 -17.53
N ASP A 395 3.44 -20.49 -17.59
CA ASP A 395 4.39 -20.35 -16.47
C ASP A 395 4.74 -18.88 -16.26
N GLY A 396 4.84 -18.49 -15.01
CA GLY A 396 5.18 -17.12 -14.67
C GLY A 396 5.73 -16.96 -13.27
N ARG A 397 5.93 -15.71 -12.89
CA ARG A 397 6.45 -15.36 -11.57
C ARG A 397 5.67 -14.22 -10.97
N SER A 398 5.31 -14.37 -9.70
CA SER A 398 4.83 -13.28 -8.85
C SER A 398 6.03 -12.60 -8.19
N VAL A 399 5.86 -11.36 -7.79
CA VAL A 399 6.90 -10.60 -7.07
C VAL A 399 6.39 -10.19 -5.69
N VAL A 400 7.31 -10.08 -4.73
CA VAL A 400 6.94 -9.61 -3.38
C VAL A 400 6.46 -8.16 -3.43
N GLY A 401 7.17 -7.29 -4.11
CA GLY A 401 6.79 -5.90 -4.33
C GLY A 401 7.80 -4.88 -3.81
N GLY A 402 7.55 -3.62 -4.12
CA GLY A 402 8.47 -2.54 -3.82
C GLY A 402 8.62 -2.24 -2.33
N GLY A 403 9.87 -2.05 -1.90
CA GLY A 403 10.22 -1.74 -0.51
C GLY A 403 10.30 -2.97 0.40
N ALA A 404 10.29 -4.19 -0.19
CA ALA A 404 10.52 -5.44 0.49
C ALA A 404 10.98 -6.51 -0.53
N ALA A 405 12.12 -7.15 -0.31
CA ALA A 405 12.68 -8.21 -1.14
C ALA A 405 12.63 -7.93 -2.67
N PRO A 406 13.31 -6.88 -3.19
CA PRO A 406 13.10 -6.35 -4.55
C PRO A 406 13.43 -7.36 -5.67
N ALA A 407 14.28 -8.33 -5.41
CA ALA A 407 14.64 -9.38 -6.37
C ALA A 407 13.90 -10.70 -6.13
N ALA A 408 13.12 -10.80 -5.07
CA ALA A 408 12.44 -12.05 -4.76
C ALA A 408 11.24 -12.26 -5.68
N THR A 409 11.25 -13.40 -6.34
CA THR A 409 10.15 -13.84 -7.20
C THR A 409 9.70 -15.23 -6.78
N LEU A 410 8.40 -15.46 -6.86
CA LEU A 410 7.77 -16.74 -6.51
C LEU A 410 7.24 -17.41 -7.78
N PRO A 411 7.43 -18.73 -7.96
CA PRO A 411 6.81 -19.46 -9.07
C PRO A 411 5.29 -19.27 -9.06
N SER A 412 4.70 -18.99 -10.22
CA SER A 412 3.27 -18.81 -10.37
C SER A 412 2.76 -19.41 -11.69
N ARG A 413 1.44 -19.51 -11.81
CA ARG A 413 0.73 -19.85 -13.06
C ARG A 413 -0.18 -18.69 -13.41
N LEU A 414 0.01 -18.16 -14.58
CA LEU A 414 -0.69 -16.97 -15.05
C LEU A 414 -1.77 -17.35 -16.05
N LEU A 415 -2.91 -16.70 -15.96
CA LEU A 415 -3.93 -16.75 -17.00
C LEU A 415 -3.62 -15.64 -18.02
N ALA A 416 -3.07 -16.04 -19.17
CA ALA A 416 -2.81 -15.15 -20.30
C ALA A 416 -4.10 -15.02 -21.13
N VAL A 417 -4.52 -13.77 -21.38
CA VAL A 417 -5.78 -13.49 -22.06
C VAL A 417 -5.53 -12.54 -23.25
N THR A 418 -6.08 -12.90 -24.40
CA THR A 418 -6.22 -12.01 -25.55
C THR A 418 -7.67 -11.92 -25.95
N CYS A 419 -8.07 -10.81 -26.55
CA CYS A 419 -9.43 -10.58 -27.03
C CYS A 419 -9.40 -10.17 -28.49
N GLU A 420 -10.17 -10.87 -29.33
CA GLU A 420 -10.28 -10.53 -30.74
C GLU A 420 -10.81 -9.10 -30.93
N GLY A 421 -10.09 -8.31 -31.75
CA GLY A 421 -10.44 -6.93 -32.05
C GLY A 421 -10.06 -5.90 -30.98
N LEU A 422 -9.29 -6.28 -29.95
CA LEU A 422 -8.75 -5.37 -28.92
C LEU A 422 -7.24 -5.56 -28.76
N SER A 423 -6.50 -4.45 -28.63
CA SER A 423 -5.13 -4.54 -28.14
C SER A 423 -5.11 -4.90 -26.64
N ALA A 424 -3.99 -5.44 -26.16
CA ALA A 424 -3.82 -5.77 -24.72
C ALA A 424 -4.03 -4.54 -23.84
N ASP A 425 -3.56 -3.35 -24.24
CA ASP A 425 -3.74 -2.11 -23.49
C ASP A 425 -5.20 -1.68 -23.44
N GLN A 426 -5.93 -1.78 -24.56
CA GLN A 426 -7.38 -1.50 -24.62
C GLN A 426 -8.15 -2.49 -23.74
N PHE A 427 -7.78 -3.76 -23.77
CA PHE A 427 -8.39 -4.78 -22.94
C PHE A 427 -8.13 -4.55 -21.44
N ALA A 428 -6.88 -4.25 -21.07
CA ALA A 428 -6.54 -3.87 -19.70
C ALA A 428 -7.26 -2.60 -19.24
N ALA A 429 -7.46 -1.61 -20.14
CA ALA A 429 -8.23 -0.41 -19.83
C ALA A 429 -9.69 -0.73 -19.50
N ARG A 430 -10.32 -1.65 -20.25
CA ARG A 430 -11.69 -2.13 -19.95
C ARG A 430 -11.77 -2.89 -18.62
N LEU A 431 -10.77 -3.70 -18.28
CA LEU A 431 -10.71 -4.36 -16.98
C LEU A 431 -10.61 -3.34 -15.83
N ARG A 432 -9.86 -2.26 -16.01
CA ARG A 432 -9.80 -1.16 -15.02
C ARG A 432 -11.12 -0.37 -14.92
N ALA A 433 -11.93 -0.38 -15.96
CA ALA A 433 -13.26 0.26 -15.96
C ALA A 433 -14.38 -0.67 -15.46
N ALA A 434 -14.10 -1.93 -15.16
CA ALA A 434 -15.07 -2.86 -14.58
C ALA A 434 -15.44 -2.50 -13.14
N GLU A 435 -16.50 -3.11 -12.62
CA GLU A 435 -16.95 -2.96 -11.23
C GLU A 435 -17.03 -4.33 -10.55
N PRO A 436 -16.10 -4.61 -9.61
CA PRO A 436 -14.93 -3.81 -9.21
C PRO A 436 -13.84 -3.78 -10.31
N PRO A 437 -12.95 -2.75 -10.32
CA PRO A 437 -11.83 -2.69 -11.25
C PRO A 437 -10.86 -3.85 -11.06
N VAL A 438 -10.36 -4.43 -12.17
CA VAL A 438 -9.35 -5.48 -12.17
C VAL A 438 -8.03 -4.92 -12.71
N ILE A 439 -6.97 -5.03 -11.92
CA ILE A 439 -5.63 -4.57 -12.26
C ILE A 439 -4.78 -5.77 -12.65
N ALA A 440 -4.37 -5.82 -13.92
CA ALA A 440 -3.58 -6.90 -14.51
C ALA A 440 -2.27 -6.36 -15.10
N ARG A 441 -1.34 -7.24 -15.47
CA ARG A 441 -0.13 -6.90 -16.22
C ARG A 441 -0.40 -6.99 -17.73
N VAL A 442 0.33 -6.21 -18.51
CA VAL A 442 0.39 -6.34 -19.97
C VAL A 442 1.82 -6.69 -20.35
N GLU A 443 2.03 -7.84 -20.94
CA GLU A 443 3.34 -8.32 -21.39
C GLU A 443 3.18 -9.02 -22.75
N GLU A 444 4.07 -8.78 -23.68
CA GLU A 444 4.09 -9.42 -25.00
C GLU A 444 2.75 -9.40 -25.75
N GLY A 445 2.02 -8.29 -25.66
CA GLY A 445 0.72 -8.13 -26.33
C GLY A 445 -0.43 -8.92 -25.71
N ARG A 446 -0.26 -9.47 -24.51
CA ARG A 446 -1.26 -10.24 -23.76
C ARG A 446 -1.53 -9.59 -22.42
N VAL A 447 -2.75 -9.72 -21.92
CA VAL A 447 -3.11 -9.40 -20.53
C VAL A 447 -2.84 -10.63 -19.66
N LEU A 448 -2.04 -10.47 -18.63
CA LEU A 448 -1.67 -11.54 -17.70
C LEU A 448 -2.34 -11.31 -16.34
N LEU A 449 -3.08 -12.30 -15.88
CA LEU A 449 -3.73 -12.33 -14.58
C LEU A 449 -3.04 -13.36 -13.70
N ASP A 450 -2.58 -12.93 -12.53
CA ASP A 450 -1.96 -13.78 -11.52
C ASP A 450 -2.89 -13.90 -10.31
N LEU A 451 -3.48 -15.06 -10.12
CA LEU A 451 -4.44 -15.30 -9.04
C LEU A 451 -3.79 -15.45 -7.66
N ARG A 452 -2.46 -15.36 -7.54
CA ARG A 452 -1.77 -15.28 -6.25
C ARG A 452 -2.26 -14.11 -5.43
N THR A 453 -2.49 -12.96 -6.08
CA THR A 453 -2.87 -11.70 -5.43
C THR A 453 -4.36 -11.41 -5.48
N VAL A 454 -5.15 -12.30 -6.09
CA VAL A 454 -6.61 -12.28 -6.08
C VAL A 454 -7.10 -13.10 -4.88
N PHE A 455 -8.00 -12.54 -4.08
CA PHE A 455 -8.64 -13.30 -3.01
C PHE A 455 -9.55 -14.39 -3.60
N PRO A 456 -9.63 -15.60 -3.01
CA PRO A 456 -10.42 -16.70 -3.57
C PRO A 456 -11.89 -16.33 -3.85
N GLU A 457 -12.50 -15.54 -3.00
CA GLU A 457 -13.87 -15.02 -3.16
C GLU A 457 -14.03 -14.05 -4.32
N GLN A 458 -12.95 -13.54 -4.90
CA GLN A 458 -12.94 -12.64 -6.04
C GLN A 458 -12.77 -13.36 -7.39
N ASP A 459 -12.53 -14.67 -7.43
CA ASP A 459 -12.34 -15.43 -8.68
C ASP A 459 -13.55 -15.28 -9.62
N GLU A 460 -14.76 -15.31 -9.06
CA GLU A 460 -15.99 -15.09 -9.81
C GLU A 460 -16.11 -13.66 -10.37
N LEU A 461 -15.65 -12.68 -9.61
CA LEU A 461 -15.64 -11.28 -10.04
C LEU A 461 -14.67 -11.06 -11.20
N VAL A 462 -13.50 -11.73 -11.17
CA VAL A 462 -12.53 -11.73 -12.28
C VAL A 462 -13.16 -12.31 -13.54
N ALA A 463 -13.82 -13.47 -13.44
CA ALA A 463 -14.50 -14.09 -14.58
C ALA A 463 -15.57 -13.18 -15.17
N ARG A 464 -16.41 -12.55 -14.33
CA ARG A 464 -17.43 -11.59 -14.78
C ARG A 464 -16.84 -10.34 -15.41
N ALA A 465 -15.75 -9.80 -14.86
CA ALA A 465 -15.08 -8.64 -15.45
C ALA A 465 -14.54 -8.95 -16.85
N LEU A 466 -13.95 -10.15 -17.05
CA LEU A 466 -13.48 -10.62 -18.36
C LEU A 466 -14.65 -10.69 -19.38
N LEU A 467 -15.80 -11.25 -18.99
CA LEU A 467 -16.98 -11.31 -19.86
C LEU A 467 -17.55 -9.92 -20.18
N ALA A 468 -17.61 -9.03 -19.21
CA ALA A 468 -18.13 -7.68 -19.39
C ALA A 468 -17.32 -6.84 -20.41
N THR A 469 -16.03 -7.14 -20.58
CA THR A 469 -15.21 -6.46 -21.61
C THR A 469 -15.68 -6.75 -23.03
N LEU A 470 -16.39 -7.87 -23.26
CA LEU A 470 -16.92 -8.26 -24.56
C LEU A 470 -18.18 -7.46 -24.97
N SER A 471 -18.94 -7.01 -23.97
CA SER A 471 -20.24 -6.35 -24.17
C SER A 471 -20.14 -4.85 -24.53
N GLN A 472 -18.97 -4.22 -24.32
CA GLN A 472 -18.76 -2.78 -24.52
C GLN A 472 -18.48 -2.38 -25.99
N HIS A 473 -19.03 -3.08 -26.97
CA HIS A 473 -18.75 -2.87 -28.40
C HIS A 473 -19.85 -2.11 -29.16
N SER A 474 -20.72 -1.34 -28.49
CA SER A 474 -21.84 -0.66 -29.14
C SER A 474 -21.92 0.84 -28.83
N SER A 475 -20.81 1.55 -28.69
CA SER A 475 -20.85 3.02 -28.50
C SER A 475 -19.55 3.66 -28.98
N THR A 476 -19.27 3.61 -30.28
CA THR A 476 -18.39 4.57 -30.97
C THR A 476 -19.10 5.06 -32.25
#